data_f64ee98d34803c7ee31e63c4f6409b8b
#
_entry.id   f64ee98d34803c7ee31e63c4f6409b8b
#
_cell.length_a   1.000
_cell.length_b   1.000
_cell.length_c   1.000
_cell.angle_alpha   90.00
_cell.angle_beta   90.00
_cell.angle_gamma   90.00
#
_symmetry.space_group_name_H-M   'P 1'
#
loop_
_entity.id
_entity.type
_entity.pdbx_description
1 polymer ?
#
loop_
_entity_poly.entity_id
_entity_poly.type
_entity_poly.pdbx_seq_one_letter_code
_entity_poly.pdbx_strand_id
1 'polypeptide(L)'
;MAAKTAAKNGLRTLLVDERQDLGGSTIYQNSDHFKINNQTSGSWLQTEINELKKIENLEIRTRTSVVAFHGYNFILARENLTDHLPIEQRKNKTRQKLLKIRAKKVITATGSLERPLIFDNNDRPGIMLSSAIKRYADLFGVACGEKNIFLTNNDSAYETAISLIQKGIGVEAVIDNREQVDSKLLYEIEKNNIKVFKGSTIVDTSGYKKINKVWVMQLSKDGQKAIGSKISLSCDCLGISGGWTPAVHLFTQSGGKLKFREEDEVFIPDKYFSDQISVGACNGDFTLDEIIQKTPKSLNNFLNIKKNDYENIEVFSSENKSKRNIWLLTSDKILGKTKSFVDYQNDATAKDIKLALREGFRSIEHVKRYTTTGMG
;
A
#
# COMPACT_ATOMS: atom_id res chain seq x y z
N MET A 1 -6.52 -8.19 15.56
CA MET A 1 -6.64 -9.68 15.49
C MET A 1 -5.45 -10.36 16.17
N ALA A 2 -4.24 -10.40 15.62
CA ALA A 2 -3.13 -11.22 16.15
C ALA A 2 -2.79 -10.96 17.62
N ALA A 3 -2.63 -9.69 18.03
CA ALA A 3 -2.34 -9.33 19.40
C ALA A 3 -3.46 -9.73 20.38
N LYS A 4 -4.72 -9.53 19.98
CA LYS A 4 -5.88 -9.94 20.80
C LYS A 4 -5.93 -11.46 20.96
N THR A 5 -5.72 -12.20 19.87
CA THR A 5 -5.68 -13.66 19.90
C THR A 5 -4.59 -14.16 20.85
N ALA A 6 -3.36 -13.64 20.73
CA ALA A 6 -2.25 -14.05 21.60
C ALA A 6 -2.54 -13.74 23.06
N ALA A 7 -2.98 -12.54 23.37
CA ALA A 7 -3.24 -12.08 24.75
C ALA A 7 -4.41 -12.83 25.41
N LYS A 8 -5.52 -13.04 24.70
CA LYS A 8 -6.66 -13.83 25.21
C LYS A 8 -6.32 -15.30 25.49
N ASN A 9 -5.28 -15.83 24.85
CA ASN A 9 -4.75 -17.16 25.14
C ASN A 9 -3.64 -17.15 26.20
N GLY A 10 -3.58 -16.12 27.05
CA GLY A 10 -2.69 -16.04 28.20
C GLY A 10 -1.24 -15.65 27.89
N LEU A 11 -0.91 -15.30 26.65
CA LEU A 11 0.43 -14.89 26.28
C LEU A 11 0.66 -13.42 26.62
N ARG A 12 1.76 -13.11 27.33
CA ARG A 12 2.20 -11.73 27.49
C ARG A 12 2.55 -11.15 26.13
N THR A 13 1.82 -10.13 25.71
CA THR A 13 1.87 -9.63 24.35
C THR A 13 2.27 -8.15 24.32
N LEU A 14 3.14 -7.79 23.38
CA LEU A 14 3.47 -6.41 23.03
C LEU A 14 3.01 -6.14 21.61
N LEU A 15 2.12 -5.18 21.43
CA LEU A 15 1.68 -4.65 20.13
C LEU A 15 2.40 -3.33 19.87
N VAL A 16 3.11 -3.27 18.74
CA VAL A 16 3.85 -2.08 18.30
C VAL A 16 3.26 -1.58 17.00
N ASP A 17 2.96 -0.28 16.92
CA ASP A 17 2.50 0.39 15.70
C ASP A 17 3.25 1.73 15.52
N GLU A 18 3.72 2.01 14.30
CA GLU A 18 4.40 3.27 13.99
C GLU A 18 3.48 4.49 13.99
N ARG A 19 2.18 4.26 13.77
CA ARG A 19 1.17 5.31 13.76
C ARG A 19 0.73 5.67 15.18
N GLN A 20 0.04 6.80 15.29
CA GLN A 20 -0.58 7.21 16.55
C GLN A 20 -1.81 6.37 16.90
N ASP A 21 -2.52 5.89 15.88
CA ASP A 21 -3.78 5.16 16.01
C ASP A 21 -3.64 3.76 15.42
N LEU A 22 -4.20 2.78 16.14
CA LEU A 22 -4.26 1.40 15.69
C LEU A 22 -5.28 1.24 14.56
N GLY A 23 -5.07 0.27 13.67
CA GLY A 23 -6.05 -0.12 12.65
C GLY A 23 -5.56 -0.02 11.22
N GLY A 24 -4.36 0.52 11.01
CA GLY A 24 -3.75 0.58 9.67
C GLY A 24 -4.60 1.33 8.64
N SER A 25 -4.76 0.77 7.45
CA SER A 25 -5.60 1.36 6.39
C SER A 25 -7.09 1.27 6.67
N THR A 26 -7.53 0.34 7.53
CA THR A 26 -8.95 0.15 7.85
C THR A 26 -9.58 1.38 8.54
N ILE A 27 -8.77 2.25 9.16
CA ILE A 27 -9.25 3.50 9.80
C ILE A 27 -10.00 4.39 8.79
N TYR A 28 -9.58 4.42 7.53
CA TYR A 28 -10.16 5.25 6.47
C TYR A 28 -10.83 4.45 5.34
N GLN A 29 -11.03 3.14 5.53
CA GLN A 29 -11.84 2.28 4.65
C GLN A 29 -13.30 2.27 5.11
N ASN A 30 -13.94 3.44 5.22
CA ASN A 30 -15.35 3.56 5.54
C ASN A 30 -16.20 3.53 4.27
N SER A 31 -16.34 2.36 3.66
CA SER A 31 -17.25 2.19 2.54
C SER A 31 -18.36 1.20 2.90
N ASP A 32 -19.57 1.44 2.39
CA ASP A 32 -20.70 0.50 2.48
C ASP A 32 -20.44 -0.78 1.66
N HIS A 33 -19.38 -0.79 0.86
CA HIS A 33 -18.95 -1.92 0.04
C HIS A 33 -18.22 -3.01 0.82
N PHE A 34 -17.85 -2.71 2.08
CA PHE A 34 -17.13 -3.63 2.93
C PHE A 34 -17.77 -3.70 4.32
N LYS A 35 -18.24 -4.90 4.69
CA LYS A 35 -18.88 -5.14 6.00
C LYS A 35 -18.24 -6.34 6.69
N ILE A 36 -18.05 -6.22 7.99
CA ILE A 36 -17.58 -7.29 8.89
C ILE A 36 -18.69 -7.55 9.90
N ASN A 37 -19.24 -8.77 9.96
CA ASN A 37 -20.39 -9.12 10.81
C ASN A 37 -21.52 -8.09 10.69
N ASN A 38 -21.89 -7.72 9.47
CA ASN A 38 -22.91 -6.71 9.15
C ASN A 38 -22.63 -5.28 9.67
N GLN A 39 -21.45 -5.01 10.19
CA GLN A 39 -21.00 -3.66 10.61
C GLN A 39 -20.07 -3.06 9.53
N THR A 40 -19.99 -1.72 9.48
CA THR A 40 -18.96 -1.05 8.70
C THR A 40 -17.59 -1.40 9.27
N SER A 41 -16.56 -1.43 8.43
CA SER A 41 -15.18 -1.72 8.86
C SER A 41 -14.69 -0.80 9.97
N GLY A 42 -15.04 0.48 9.93
CA GLY A 42 -14.69 1.46 10.97
C GLY A 42 -15.35 1.17 12.30
N SER A 43 -16.65 0.84 12.33
CA SER A 43 -17.38 0.49 13.55
C SER A 43 -16.82 -0.80 14.19
N TRP A 44 -16.59 -1.81 13.37
CA TRP A 44 -15.97 -3.06 13.82
C TRP A 44 -14.56 -2.81 14.40
N LEU A 45 -13.73 -2.04 13.70
CA LEU A 45 -12.38 -1.70 14.15
C LEU A 45 -12.40 -0.97 15.51
N GLN A 46 -13.31 -0.01 15.68
CA GLN A 46 -13.43 0.73 16.94
C GLN A 46 -13.79 -0.19 18.11
N THR A 47 -14.68 -1.17 17.88
CA THR A 47 -15.02 -2.21 18.85
C THR A 47 -13.80 -3.03 19.22
N GLU A 48 -13.05 -3.51 18.21
CA GLU A 48 -11.82 -4.28 18.41
C GLU A 48 -10.75 -3.53 19.19
N ILE A 49 -10.54 -2.25 18.88
CA ILE A 49 -9.57 -1.40 19.60
C ILE A 49 -9.98 -1.19 21.05
N ASN A 50 -11.27 -0.98 21.31
CA ASN A 50 -11.78 -0.81 22.66
C ASN A 50 -11.64 -2.09 23.50
N GLU A 51 -11.81 -3.25 22.89
CA GLU A 51 -11.57 -4.52 23.57
C GLU A 51 -10.09 -4.77 23.83
N LEU A 52 -9.21 -4.46 22.86
CA LEU A 52 -7.76 -4.58 23.03
C LEU A 52 -7.25 -3.80 24.26
N LYS A 53 -7.75 -2.58 24.46
CA LYS A 53 -7.36 -1.71 25.59
C LYS A 53 -7.73 -2.26 26.97
N LYS A 54 -8.64 -3.23 27.05
CA LYS A 54 -9.10 -3.84 28.31
C LYS A 54 -8.29 -5.09 28.70
N ILE A 55 -7.40 -5.57 27.84
CA ILE A 55 -6.65 -6.81 28.07
C ILE A 55 -5.40 -6.50 28.90
N GLU A 56 -5.33 -7.00 30.12
CA GLU A 56 -4.25 -6.69 31.10
C GLU A 56 -2.86 -7.16 30.66
N ASN A 57 -2.76 -8.34 30.03
CA ASN A 57 -1.49 -8.92 29.57
C ASN A 57 -1.06 -8.45 28.17
N LEU A 58 -1.72 -7.40 27.64
CA LEU A 58 -1.39 -6.75 26.37
C LEU A 58 -0.85 -5.34 26.59
N GLU A 59 0.42 -5.12 26.26
CA GLU A 59 1.00 -3.79 26.19
C GLU A 59 0.89 -3.23 24.77
N ILE A 60 0.40 -2.02 24.59
CA ILE A 60 0.24 -1.34 23.32
C ILE A 60 1.18 -0.14 23.27
N ARG A 61 2.02 -0.07 22.24
CA ARG A 61 2.92 1.06 21.95
C ARG A 61 2.67 1.59 20.55
N THR A 62 2.00 2.70 20.48
CA THR A 62 1.83 3.50 19.24
C THR A 62 3.01 4.46 19.06
N ARG A 63 3.10 5.13 17.90
CA ARG A 63 4.24 6.01 17.54
C ARG A 63 5.60 5.32 17.70
N THR A 64 5.63 4.01 17.52
CA THR A 64 6.79 3.17 17.79
C THR A 64 7.13 2.39 16.52
N SER A 65 8.21 2.79 15.86
CA SER A 65 8.68 2.14 14.62
C SER A 65 9.70 1.06 14.95
N VAL A 66 9.48 -0.14 14.47
CA VAL A 66 10.52 -1.18 14.47
C VAL A 66 11.57 -0.81 13.43
N VAL A 67 12.80 -0.57 13.86
CA VAL A 67 13.92 -0.12 13.03
C VAL A 67 14.88 -1.24 12.64
N ALA A 68 14.87 -2.36 13.38
CA ALA A 68 15.65 -3.54 13.03
C ALA A 68 15.03 -4.81 13.63
N PHE A 69 15.16 -5.91 12.89
CA PHE A 69 14.80 -7.25 13.33
C PHE A 69 15.96 -8.22 13.06
N HIS A 70 16.66 -8.55 14.11
CA HIS A 70 17.83 -9.44 14.07
C HIS A 70 17.45 -10.89 14.40
N GLY A 71 18.40 -11.79 14.20
CA GLY A 71 18.25 -13.20 14.58
C GLY A 71 17.85 -13.40 16.03
N TYR A 72 17.30 -14.58 16.34
CA TYR A 72 16.80 -14.98 17.67
C TYR A 72 15.74 -14.02 18.22
N ASN A 73 14.89 -13.48 17.35
CA ASN A 73 13.79 -12.55 17.70
C ASN A 73 14.24 -11.35 18.53
N PHE A 74 15.42 -10.80 18.21
CA PHE A 74 15.91 -9.56 18.80
C PHE A 74 15.49 -8.37 17.93
N ILE A 75 14.65 -7.50 18.50
CA ILE A 75 14.02 -6.40 17.80
C ILE A 75 14.47 -5.07 18.44
N LEU A 76 14.81 -4.12 17.59
CA LEU A 76 15.02 -2.74 17.98
C LEU A 76 13.83 -1.90 17.50
N ALA A 77 13.25 -1.12 18.42
CA ALA A 77 12.17 -0.21 18.10
C ALA A 77 12.44 1.20 18.65
N ARG A 78 12.05 2.21 17.89
CA ARG A 78 12.16 3.62 18.27
C ARG A 78 10.78 4.18 18.57
N GLU A 79 10.56 4.53 19.83
CA GLU A 79 9.34 5.16 20.31
C GLU A 79 9.48 6.68 20.28
N ASN A 80 8.57 7.38 19.60
CA ASN A 80 8.52 8.84 19.55
C ASN A 80 7.66 9.38 20.69
N LEU A 81 8.29 9.98 21.69
CA LEU A 81 7.60 10.44 22.90
C LEU A 81 7.07 11.87 22.79
N THR A 82 7.80 12.76 22.11
CA THR A 82 7.46 14.18 22.08
C THR A 82 7.51 14.82 20.70
N ASP A 83 7.94 14.12 19.65
CA ASP A 83 8.09 14.71 18.29
C ASP A 83 6.77 15.28 17.73
N HIS A 84 5.63 14.77 18.17
CA HIS A 84 4.29 15.21 17.78
C HIS A 84 3.76 16.40 18.59
N LEU A 85 4.49 16.82 19.63
CA LEU A 85 4.08 17.94 20.49
C LEU A 85 4.62 19.28 19.93
N PRO A 86 4.01 20.42 20.23
CA PRO A 86 4.58 21.75 19.99
C PRO A 86 5.96 21.91 20.64
N ILE A 87 6.83 22.74 20.05
CA ILE A 87 8.24 22.90 20.48
C ILE A 87 8.33 23.30 21.96
N GLU A 88 7.44 24.17 22.41
CA GLU A 88 7.39 24.67 23.80
C GLU A 88 7.15 23.55 24.80
N GLN A 89 6.40 22.53 24.40
CA GLN A 89 6.06 21.38 25.24
C GLN A 89 7.14 20.29 25.25
N ARG A 90 8.15 20.40 24.37
CA ARG A 90 9.26 19.43 24.27
C ARG A 90 10.43 19.74 25.20
N LYS A 91 10.55 20.98 25.66
CA LYS A 91 11.68 21.42 26.50
C LYS A 91 11.86 20.48 27.70
N ASN A 92 13.11 20.01 27.89
CA ASN A 92 13.55 19.13 28.97
C ASN A 92 12.84 17.76 29.04
N LYS A 93 12.18 17.31 27.96
CA LYS A 93 11.57 15.99 27.87
C LYS A 93 12.36 15.09 26.94
N THR A 94 12.39 13.79 27.24
CA THR A 94 12.96 12.79 26.35
C THR A 94 12.20 12.80 25.03
N ARG A 95 12.91 13.00 23.93
CA ARG A 95 12.34 13.06 22.58
C ARG A 95 11.94 11.69 22.05
N GLN A 96 12.87 10.76 22.15
CA GLN A 96 12.73 9.41 21.61
C GLN A 96 13.34 8.39 22.59
N LYS A 97 12.83 7.18 22.55
CA LYS A 97 13.33 6.05 23.34
C LYS A 97 13.63 4.88 22.42
N LEU A 98 14.83 4.32 22.56
CA LEU A 98 15.18 3.06 21.90
C LEU A 98 14.80 1.89 22.80
N LEU A 99 13.99 1.01 22.27
CA LEU A 99 13.54 -0.23 22.90
C LEU A 99 14.35 -1.39 22.35
N LYS A 100 14.92 -2.21 23.25
CA LYS A 100 15.54 -3.49 22.94
C LYS A 100 14.58 -4.59 23.40
N ILE A 101 14.02 -5.32 22.44
CA ILE A 101 12.97 -6.30 22.69
C ILE A 101 13.51 -7.69 22.33
N ARG A 102 13.35 -8.65 23.24
CA ARG A 102 13.60 -10.07 22.99
C ARG A 102 12.28 -10.82 23.14
N ALA A 103 11.76 -11.39 22.07
CA ALA A 103 10.51 -12.11 22.07
C ALA A 103 10.71 -13.61 21.84
N LYS A 104 9.87 -14.45 22.45
CA LYS A 104 9.83 -15.89 22.14
C LYS A 104 9.25 -16.14 20.76
N LYS A 105 8.18 -15.41 20.42
CA LYS A 105 7.48 -15.48 19.12
C LYS A 105 7.23 -14.09 18.58
N VAL A 106 7.34 -13.92 17.27
CA VAL A 106 7.10 -12.65 16.59
C VAL A 106 6.06 -12.84 15.48
N ILE A 107 5.09 -11.95 15.43
CA ILE A 107 4.10 -11.90 14.36
C ILE A 107 4.30 -10.57 13.63
N THR A 108 4.71 -10.62 12.38
CA THR A 108 4.82 -9.45 11.53
C THR A 108 3.50 -9.21 10.81
N ALA A 109 2.93 -8.03 10.98
CA ALA A 109 1.68 -7.57 10.35
C ALA A 109 1.90 -6.18 9.73
N THR A 110 3.02 -6.01 9.04
CA THR A 110 3.52 -4.74 8.50
C THR A 110 2.77 -4.21 7.29
N GLY A 111 1.80 -5.00 6.78
CA GLY A 111 0.95 -4.57 5.67
C GLY A 111 1.66 -4.58 4.32
N SER A 112 1.24 -3.69 3.44
CA SER A 112 1.76 -3.54 2.08
C SER A 112 1.93 -2.08 1.71
N LEU A 113 2.74 -1.84 0.68
CA LEU A 113 2.98 -0.54 0.09
C LEU A 113 2.31 -0.48 -1.27
N GLU A 114 1.59 0.61 -1.55
CA GLU A 114 1.01 0.84 -2.87
C GLU A 114 2.12 1.12 -3.88
N ARG A 115 2.04 0.49 -5.07
CA ARG A 115 3.03 0.67 -6.14
C ARG A 115 2.67 1.86 -7.01
N PRO A 116 3.63 2.73 -7.34
CA PRO A 116 3.47 3.69 -8.41
C PRO A 116 3.45 2.99 -9.77
N LEU A 117 2.90 3.66 -10.78
CA LEU A 117 3.01 3.27 -12.19
C LEU A 117 4.02 4.17 -12.89
N ILE A 118 4.74 3.61 -13.88
CA ILE A 118 5.82 4.30 -14.58
C ILE A 118 5.34 4.76 -15.96
N PHE A 119 5.44 6.05 -16.21
CA PHE A 119 5.12 6.72 -17.47
C PHE A 119 5.99 7.97 -17.66
N ASP A 120 5.92 8.60 -18.81
CA ASP A 120 6.75 9.77 -19.10
C ASP A 120 6.37 10.98 -18.22
N ASN A 121 7.40 11.62 -17.65
CA ASN A 121 7.28 12.77 -16.75
C ASN A 121 6.38 12.50 -15.51
N ASN A 122 6.58 11.34 -14.90
CA ASN A 122 5.84 10.90 -13.71
C ASN A 122 6.32 11.53 -12.39
N ASP A 123 7.23 12.47 -12.44
CA ASP A 123 7.82 13.19 -11.30
C ASP A 123 7.18 14.57 -11.01
N ARG A 124 6.14 14.95 -11.76
CA ARG A 124 5.54 16.28 -11.59
C ARG A 124 4.82 16.42 -10.24
N PRO A 125 4.98 17.55 -9.54
CA PRO A 125 4.19 17.84 -8.34
C PRO A 125 2.68 17.75 -8.64
N GLY A 126 1.94 17.10 -7.75
CA GLY A 126 0.53 16.76 -7.94
C GLY A 126 0.29 15.32 -8.42
N ILE A 127 1.35 14.56 -8.73
CA ILE A 127 1.26 13.11 -8.93
C ILE A 127 1.51 12.43 -7.59
N MET A 128 0.57 11.62 -7.14
CA MET A 128 0.57 11.01 -5.80
C MET A 128 0.04 9.57 -5.87
N LEU A 129 0.35 8.76 -4.87
CA LEU A 129 -0.32 7.48 -4.70
C LEU A 129 -1.81 7.69 -4.35
N SER A 130 -2.68 6.88 -4.90
CA SER A 130 -4.12 6.94 -4.68
C SER A 130 -4.47 6.82 -3.20
N SER A 131 -3.83 5.87 -2.48
CA SER A 131 -4.01 5.70 -1.04
C SER A 131 -3.57 6.92 -0.22
N ALA A 132 -2.56 7.66 -0.68
CA ALA A 132 -2.15 8.90 -0.02
C ALA A 132 -3.22 10.00 -0.17
N ILE A 133 -3.79 10.16 -1.36
CA ILE A 133 -4.89 11.10 -1.61
C ILE A 133 -6.08 10.76 -0.71
N LYS A 134 -6.48 9.48 -0.66
CA LYS A 134 -7.55 9.01 0.22
C LYS A 134 -7.27 9.33 1.68
N ARG A 135 -6.05 9.06 2.13
CA ARG A 135 -5.63 9.32 3.50
C ARG A 135 -5.69 10.82 3.86
N TYR A 136 -5.24 11.70 2.96
CA TYR A 136 -5.35 13.15 3.19
C TYR A 136 -6.80 13.59 3.29
N ALA A 137 -7.68 13.11 2.43
CA ALA A 137 -9.09 13.45 2.45
C ALA A 137 -9.81 12.89 3.69
N ASP A 138 -9.61 11.60 4.00
CA ASP A 138 -10.37 10.89 5.02
C ASP A 138 -9.92 11.18 6.46
N LEU A 139 -8.59 11.30 6.70
CA LEU A 139 -8.06 11.54 8.04
C LEU A 139 -7.83 13.01 8.37
N PHE A 140 -7.47 13.81 7.36
CA PHE A 140 -7.03 15.19 7.61
C PHE A 140 -7.98 16.23 7.01
N GLY A 141 -9.01 15.83 6.26
CA GLY A 141 -9.95 16.75 5.61
C GLY A 141 -9.29 17.63 4.54
N VAL A 142 -8.21 17.14 3.91
CA VAL A 142 -7.43 17.90 2.93
C VAL A 142 -7.68 17.36 1.53
N ALA A 143 -8.15 18.20 0.62
CA ALA A 143 -8.22 17.93 -0.80
C ALA A 143 -6.84 18.16 -1.45
N CYS A 144 -6.28 17.14 -2.09
CA CYS A 144 -4.99 17.23 -2.78
C CYS A 144 -5.08 17.98 -4.12
N GLY A 145 -6.27 18.06 -4.70
CA GLY A 145 -6.58 18.79 -5.91
C GLY A 145 -8.10 18.98 -6.07
N GLU A 146 -8.48 19.87 -6.98
CA GLU A 146 -9.88 20.15 -7.33
C GLU A 146 -10.34 19.29 -8.52
N LYS A 147 -9.40 18.92 -9.42
CA LYS A 147 -9.61 18.11 -10.62
C LYS A 147 -8.75 16.87 -10.56
N ASN A 148 -9.25 15.87 -9.85
CA ASN A 148 -8.53 14.62 -9.63
C ASN A 148 -8.76 13.65 -10.79
N ILE A 149 -7.68 13.03 -11.27
CA ILE A 149 -7.71 11.90 -12.20
C ILE A 149 -7.01 10.72 -11.53
N PHE A 150 -7.49 9.50 -11.81
CA PHE A 150 -6.86 8.29 -11.29
C PHE A 150 -6.36 7.41 -12.42
N LEU A 151 -5.14 6.87 -12.27
CA LEU A 151 -4.57 5.81 -13.10
C LEU A 151 -4.43 4.56 -12.25
N THR A 152 -5.00 3.44 -12.71
CA THR A 152 -5.02 2.22 -11.90
C THR A 152 -4.98 0.94 -12.75
N ASN A 153 -4.65 -0.16 -12.08
CA ASN A 153 -4.80 -1.53 -12.57
C ASN A 153 -5.57 -2.41 -11.56
N ASN A 154 -6.22 -1.80 -10.57
CA ASN A 154 -6.91 -2.50 -9.48
C ASN A 154 -8.06 -1.64 -8.92
N ASP A 155 -8.84 -2.18 -7.98
CA ASP A 155 -10.04 -1.54 -7.47
C ASP A 155 -9.79 -0.46 -6.40
N SER A 156 -8.63 -0.40 -5.75
CA SER A 156 -8.39 0.55 -4.65
C SER A 156 -8.46 2.02 -5.07
N ALA A 157 -8.15 2.35 -6.34
CA ALA A 157 -8.30 3.71 -6.84
C ALA A 157 -9.78 4.11 -7.02
N TYR A 158 -10.65 3.15 -7.35
CA TYR A 158 -12.10 3.41 -7.41
C TYR A 158 -12.65 3.77 -6.04
N GLU A 159 -12.24 3.07 -4.97
CA GLU A 159 -12.61 3.42 -3.59
C GLU A 159 -12.16 4.83 -3.22
N THR A 160 -10.95 5.23 -3.66
CA THR A 160 -10.46 6.58 -3.44
C THR A 160 -11.33 7.60 -4.17
N ALA A 161 -11.62 7.37 -5.46
CA ALA A 161 -12.45 8.26 -6.26
C ALA A 161 -13.86 8.42 -5.66
N ILE A 162 -14.50 7.33 -5.23
CA ILE A 162 -15.80 7.35 -4.57
C ILE A 162 -15.73 8.15 -3.25
N SER A 163 -14.71 7.94 -2.43
CA SER A 163 -14.53 8.70 -1.18
C SER A 163 -14.41 10.21 -1.44
N LEU A 164 -13.69 10.62 -2.50
CA LEU A 164 -13.60 12.03 -2.88
C LEU A 164 -14.94 12.59 -3.34
N ILE A 165 -15.67 11.86 -4.19
CA ILE A 165 -17.01 12.25 -4.68
C ILE A 165 -17.98 12.46 -3.51
N GLN A 166 -18.00 11.54 -2.55
CA GLN A 166 -18.85 11.63 -1.35
C GLN A 166 -18.54 12.86 -0.49
N LYS A 167 -17.33 13.42 -0.61
CA LYS A 167 -16.89 14.64 0.09
C LYS A 167 -17.03 15.91 -0.75
N GLY A 168 -17.61 15.80 -1.95
CA GLY A 168 -17.75 16.94 -2.87
C GLY A 168 -16.42 17.37 -3.52
N ILE A 169 -15.39 16.52 -3.50
CA ILE A 169 -14.11 16.80 -4.17
C ILE A 169 -14.19 16.28 -5.61
N GLY A 170 -13.81 17.12 -6.58
CA GLY A 170 -13.94 16.83 -8.00
C GLY A 170 -13.09 15.64 -8.46
N VAL A 171 -13.70 14.73 -9.22
CA VAL A 171 -13.05 13.62 -9.92
C VAL A 171 -13.45 13.72 -11.39
N GLU A 172 -12.47 13.86 -12.29
CA GLU A 172 -12.69 14.06 -13.72
C GLU A 172 -12.77 12.74 -14.50
N ALA A 173 -11.90 11.78 -14.15
CA ALA A 173 -11.84 10.50 -14.83
C ALA A 173 -11.09 9.44 -14.02
N VAL A 174 -11.37 8.17 -14.36
CA VAL A 174 -10.55 7.01 -13.98
C VAL A 174 -10.01 6.36 -15.25
N ILE A 175 -8.70 6.16 -15.31
CA ILE A 175 -8.00 5.45 -16.38
C ILE A 175 -7.60 4.08 -15.82
N ASP A 176 -8.16 3.02 -16.39
CA ASP A 176 -7.89 1.65 -15.93
C ASP A 176 -7.15 0.87 -17.01
N ASN A 177 -6.02 0.28 -16.63
CA ASN A 177 -5.24 -0.55 -17.54
C ASN A 177 -5.98 -1.86 -17.91
N ARG A 178 -6.93 -2.31 -17.11
CA ARG A 178 -7.74 -3.51 -17.37
C ARG A 178 -8.78 -3.22 -18.46
N GLU A 179 -8.98 -4.17 -19.37
CA GLU A 179 -10.03 -4.10 -20.38
C GLU A 179 -11.42 -4.41 -19.80
N GLN A 180 -11.42 -5.38 -18.89
CA GLN A 180 -12.64 -5.82 -18.21
C GLN A 180 -12.53 -5.46 -16.72
N VAL A 181 -13.45 -4.64 -16.29
CA VAL A 181 -13.62 -4.23 -14.90
C VAL A 181 -15.06 -4.56 -14.53
N ASP A 182 -15.22 -5.66 -13.82
CA ASP A 182 -16.52 -6.08 -13.31
C ASP A 182 -16.53 -5.87 -11.79
N SER A 183 -16.92 -4.66 -11.38
CA SER A 183 -17.03 -4.32 -9.97
C SER A 183 -18.22 -3.37 -9.71
N LYS A 184 -18.81 -3.50 -8.52
CA LYS A 184 -19.84 -2.57 -8.04
C LYS A 184 -19.30 -1.14 -7.94
N LEU A 185 -18.00 -1.00 -7.68
CA LEU A 185 -17.30 0.29 -7.59
C LEU A 185 -17.29 1.02 -8.94
N LEU A 186 -17.11 0.28 -10.03
CA LEU A 186 -17.23 0.83 -11.38
C LEU A 186 -18.62 1.44 -11.61
N TYR A 187 -19.68 0.69 -11.26
CA TYR A 187 -21.05 1.17 -11.41
C TYR A 187 -21.29 2.48 -10.63
N GLU A 188 -20.74 2.60 -9.42
CA GLU A 188 -20.85 3.84 -8.64
C GLU A 188 -20.14 5.03 -9.29
N ILE A 189 -18.98 4.82 -9.86
CA ILE A 189 -18.24 5.86 -10.59
C ILE A 189 -19.06 6.32 -11.81
N GLU A 190 -19.54 5.37 -12.61
CA GLU A 190 -20.35 5.68 -13.81
C GLU A 190 -21.67 6.36 -13.45
N LYS A 191 -22.34 5.97 -12.37
CA LYS A 191 -23.57 6.62 -11.84
C LYS A 191 -23.35 8.09 -11.46
N ASN A 192 -22.15 8.45 -11.03
CA ASN A 192 -21.77 9.84 -10.73
C ASN A 192 -21.29 10.60 -11.98
N ASN A 193 -21.53 10.07 -13.19
CA ASN A 193 -21.13 10.65 -14.48
C ASN A 193 -19.60 10.84 -14.63
N ILE A 194 -18.81 10.10 -13.92
CA ILE A 194 -17.35 10.12 -14.05
C ILE A 194 -16.94 9.20 -15.20
N LYS A 195 -16.11 9.70 -16.10
CA LYS A 195 -15.66 8.96 -17.28
C LYS A 195 -14.62 7.91 -16.89
N VAL A 196 -14.83 6.66 -17.34
CA VAL A 196 -13.87 5.57 -17.15
C VAL A 196 -13.29 5.16 -18.50
N PHE A 197 -11.96 5.20 -18.62
CA PHE A 197 -11.19 4.77 -19.78
C PHE A 197 -10.62 3.38 -19.50
N LYS A 198 -11.36 2.33 -19.85
CA LYS A 198 -10.93 0.92 -19.70
C LYS A 198 -9.91 0.55 -20.78
N GLY A 199 -9.00 -0.39 -20.47
CA GLY A 199 -7.93 -0.80 -21.37
C GLY A 199 -7.04 0.36 -21.82
N SER A 200 -6.84 1.35 -20.95
CA SER A 200 -6.15 2.60 -21.29
C SER A 200 -5.07 2.93 -20.26
N THR A 201 -4.14 3.78 -20.64
CA THR A 201 -3.08 4.23 -19.75
C THR A 201 -2.70 5.69 -19.99
N ILE A 202 -1.98 6.27 -19.02
CA ILE A 202 -1.34 7.57 -19.19
C ILE A 202 0.05 7.34 -19.78
N VAL A 203 0.34 8.03 -20.87
CA VAL A 203 1.63 7.95 -21.56
C VAL A 203 2.54 9.16 -21.33
N ASP A 204 1.97 10.27 -20.92
CA ASP A 204 2.72 11.51 -20.68
C ASP A 204 1.91 12.47 -19.79
N THR A 205 2.61 13.42 -19.17
CA THR A 205 2.00 14.50 -18.38
C THR A 205 2.54 15.87 -18.80
N SER A 206 1.81 16.92 -18.50
CA SER A 206 2.21 18.31 -18.75
C SER A 206 2.03 19.17 -17.50
N GLY A 207 2.76 20.26 -17.43
CA GLY A 207 2.72 21.24 -16.37
C GLY A 207 4.09 21.85 -16.13
N TYR A 208 4.14 23.02 -15.50
CA TYR A 208 5.41 23.71 -15.17
C TYR A 208 5.74 23.52 -13.68
N LYS A 209 5.00 24.16 -12.78
CA LYS A 209 5.20 24.02 -11.32
C LYS A 209 4.45 22.83 -10.72
N LYS A 210 3.34 22.43 -11.33
CA LYS A 210 2.53 21.28 -10.98
C LYS A 210 1.91 20.67 -12.23
N ILE A 211 1.39 19.48 -12.11
CA ILE A 211 0.62 18.84 -13.17
C ILE A 211 -0.59 19.71 -13.54
N ASN A 212 -0.89 19.82 -14.84
CA ASN A 212 -2.09 20.49 -15.33
C ASN A 212 -2.84 19.67 -16.39
N LYS A 213 -2.22 18.58 -16.89
CA LYS A 213 -2.79 17.74 -17.93
C LYS A 213 -2.13 16.37 -17.95
N VAL A 214 -2.91 15.37 -18.32
CA VAL A 214 -2.44 14.01 -18.65
C VAL A 214 -2.79 13.67 -20.09
N TRP A 215 -1.98 12.78 -20.69
CA TRP A 215 -2.22 12.23 -22.03
C TRP A 215 -2.57 10.76 -21.91
N VAL A 216 -3.78 10.40 -22.34
CA VAL A 216 -4.32 9.04 -22.27
C VAL A 216 -4.27 8.40 -23.64
N MET A 217 -3.90 7.14 -23.72
CA MET A 217 -3.96 6.30 -24.91
C MET A 217 -4.53 4.93 -24.54
N GLN A 218 -5.13 4.28 -25.52
CA GLN A 218 -5.58 2.91 -25.39
C GLN A 218 -4.39 1.95 -25.40
N LEU A 219 -4.52 0.84 -24.69
CA LEU A 219 -3.53 -0.25 -24.70
C LEU A 219 -3.84 -1.26 -25.79
N SER A 220 -2.81 -1.83 -26.38
CA SER A 220 -2.94 -3.04 -27.19
C SER A 220 -3.44 -4.21 -26.34
N LYS A 221 -4.05 -5.22 -26.97
CA LYS A 221 -4.61 -6.38 -26.24
C LYS A 221 -3.59 -7.09 -25.35
N ASP A 222 -2.34 -7.15 -25.80
CA ASP A 222 -1.22 -7.74 -25.03
C ASP A 222 -0.67 -6.79 -23.93
N GLY A 223 -1.13 -5.53 -23.87
CA GLY A 223 -0.68 -4.52 -22.91
C GLY A 223 0.73 -3.98 -23.16
N GLN A 224 1.37 -4.35 -24.26
CA GLN A 224 2.77 -4.03 -24.54
C GLN A 224 2.95 -2.66 -25.16
N LYS A 225 1.91 -2.10 -25.79
CA LYS A 225 1.97 -0.85 -26.55
C LYS A 225 0.78 0.05 -26.26
N ALA A 226 1.01 1.34 -26.29
CA ALA A 226 -0.04 2.35 -26.36
C ALA A 226 -0.38 2.58 -27.84
N ILE A 227 -1.68 2.50 -28.18
CA ILE A 227 -2.19 2.57 -29.55
C ILE A 227 -3.27 3.65 -29.68
N GLY A 228 -3.55 4.06 -30.92
CA GLY A 228 -4.58 5.05 -31.20
C GLY A 228 -4.17 6.50 -30.95
N SER A 229 -5.12 7.38 -30.91
CA SER A 229 -4.91 8.82 -30.75
C SER A 229 -4.75 9.20 -29.28
N LYS A 230 -3.90 10.19 -28.98
CA LYS A 230 -3.75 10.76 -27.66
C LYS A 230 -4.96 11.61 -27.29
N ILE A 231 -5.54 11.36 -26.13
CA ILE A 231 -6.61 12.16 -25.54
C ILE A 231 -6.00 12.97 -24.40
N SER A 232 -6.22 14.28 -24.39
CA SER A 232 -5.77 15.13 -23.29
C SER A 232 -6.88 15.37 -22.28
N LEU A 233 -6.57 15.21 -20.99
CA LEU A 233 -7.46 15.52 -19.88
C LEU A 233 -6.79 16.52 -18.94
N SER A 234 -7.52 17.57 -18.56
CA SER A 234 -7.03 18.56 -17.59
C SER A 234 -7.16 18.02 -16.18
N CYS A 235 -6.13 18.21 -15.36
CA CYS A 235 -6.14 17.84 -13.94
C CYS A 235 -5.13 18.70 -13.15
N ASP A 236 -5.29 18.75 -11.86
CA ASP A 236 -4.31 19.35 -10.94
C ASP A 236 -3.82 18.38 -9.88
N CYS A 237 -4.39 17.17 -9.85
CA CYS A 237 -3.92 16.03 -9.07
C CYS A 237 -4.12 14.74 -9.86
N LEU A 238 -3.10 13.89 -9.88
CA LEU A 238 -3.13 12.55 -10.48
C LEU A 238 -2.85 11.50 -9.40
N GLY A 239 -3.87 10.71 -9.07
CA GLY A 239 -3.74 9.55 -8.21
C GLY A 239 -3.28 8.33 -9.01
N ILE A 240 -2.24 7.65 -8.56
CA ILE A 240 -1.74 6.42 -9.20
C ILE A 240 -1.84 5.23 -8.26
N SER A 241 -2.28 4.08 -8.78
CA SER A 241 -2.36 2.82 -8.06
C SER A 241 -1.97 1.66 -8.97
N GLY A 242 -0.74 1.17 -8.83
CA GLY A 242 -0.17 0.06 -9.60
C GLY A 242 -0.26 -1.29 -8.88
N GLY A 243 -1.14 -1.42 -7.90
CA GLY A 243 -1.26 -2.59 -7.03
C GLY A 243 -0.46 -2.44 -5.75
N TRP A 244 -0.23 -3.56 -5.05
CA TRP A 244 0.34 -3.57 -3.71
C TRP A 244 1.55 -4.49 -3.65
N THR A 245 2.56 -4.10 -2.88
CA THR A 245 3.77 -4.89 -2.61
C THR A 245 3.84 -5.18 -1.11
N PRO A 246 4.03 -6.45 -0.69
CA PRO A 246 4.17 -6.79 0.72
C PRO A 246 5.34 -6.06 1.38
N ALA A 247 5.14 -5.51 2.57
CA ALA A 247 6.18 -4.86 3.35
C ALA A 247 7.03 -5.91 4.09
N VAL A 248 7.95 -6.54 3.38
CA VAL A 248 8.75 -7.70 3.85
C VAL A 248 10.11 -7.33 4.46
N HIS A 249 10.41 -6.04 4.61
CA HIS A 249 11.73 -5.57 5.05
C HIS A 249 12.18 -6.17 6.39
N LEU A 250 11.31 -6.15 7.41
CA LEU A 250 11.64 -6.74 8.72
C LEU A 250 11.80 -8.25 8.64
N PHE A 251 10.99 -8.92 7.83
CA PHE A 251 11.12 -10.36 7.61
C PHE A 251 12.50 -10.72 7.01
N THR A 252 12.94 -9.98 5.98
CA THR A 252 14.25 -10.24 5.35
C THR A 252 15.42 -9.89 6.26
N GLN A 253 15.31 -8.83 7.07
CA GLN A 253 16.32 -8.48 8.06
C GLN A 253 16.54 -9.59 9.10
N SER A 254 15.50 -10.32 9.48
CA SER A 254 15.61 -11.47 10.39
C SER A 254 16.26 -12.71 9.76
N GLY A 255 16.66 -12.64 8.50
CA GLY A 255 17.23 -13.75 7.70
C GLY A 255 16.21 -14.54 6.90
N GLY A 256 14.93 -14.18 6.94
CA GLY A 256 13.87 -14.83 6.18
C GLY A 256 14.11 -14.78 4.68
N LYS A 257 13.72 -15.84 3.96
CA LYS A 257 13.85 -15.93 2.52
C LYS A 257 12.50 -15.69 1.85
N LEU A 258 12.53 -14.95 0.77
CA LEU A 258 11.37 -14.64 -0.06
C LEU A 258 11.25 -15.62 -1.22
N LYS A 259 10.02 -15.81 -1.69
CA LYS A 259 9.74 -16.38 -3.01
C LYS A 259 8.95 -15.38 -3.85
N PHE A 260 9.15 -15.44 -5.15
CA PHE A 260 8.35 -14.67 -6.10
C PHE A 260 7.04 -15.41 -6.37
N ARG A 261 5.93 -14.67 -6.32
CA ARG A 261 4.59 -15.17 -6.68
C ARG A 261 4.18 -14.53 -8.00
N GLU A 262 4.12 -15.34 -9.05
CA GLU A 262 3.90 -14.87 -10.42
C GLU A 262 2.50 -14.28 -10.62
N GLU A 263 1.49 -14.81 -9.93
CA GLU A 263 0.10 -14.34 -10.04
C GLU A 263 -0.07 -12.86 -9.75
N ASP A 264 0.67 -12.35 -8.77
CA ASP A 264 0.63 -10.93 -8.35
C ASP A 264 1.90 -10.18 -8.69
N GLU A 265 2.93 -10.89 -9.19
CA GLU A 265 4.28 -10.36 -9.45
C GLU A 265 4.87 -9.66 -8.21
N VAL A 266 4.83 -10.35 -7.08
CA VAL A 266 5.32 -9.86 -5.78
C VAL A 266 6.20 -10.88 -5.07
N PHE A 267 7.09 -10.38 -4.23
CA PHE A 267 7.83 -11.21 -3.29
C PHE A 267 7.05 -11.38 -2.00
N ILE A 268 6.88 -12.62 -1.56
CA ILE A 268 6.22 -12.99 -0.31
C ILE A 268 7.14 -13.81 0.59
N PRO A 269 6.93 -13.84 1.93
CA PRO A 269 7.64 -14.72 2.85
C PRO A 269 7.55 -16.19 2.45
N ASP A 270 8.67 -16.92 2.54
CA ASP A 270 8.75 -18.34 2.23
C ASP A 270 9.39 -19.14 3.37
N LYS A 271 10.69 -18.93 3.66
CA LYS A 271 11.42 -19.64 4.69
C LYS A 271 11.72 -18.76 5.90
N TYR A 272 11.36 -19.22 7.07
CA TYR A 272 11.55 -18.56 8.36
C TYR A 272 12.76 -19.15 9.09
N PHE A 273 13.57 -18.31 9.72
CA PHE A 273 14.76 -18.73 10.51
C PHE A 273 14.58 -18.61 12.02
N SER A 274 13.47 -18.07 12.47
CA SER A 274 13.17 -17.87 13.88
C SER A 274 11.71 -18.23 14.13
N ASP A 275 11.32 -18.26 15.39
CA ASP A 275 9.91 -18.38 15.79
C ASP A 275 9.13 -17.13 15.42
N GLN A 276 8.86 -16.98 14.13
CA GLN A 276 8.13 -15.86 13.55
C GLN A 276 7.18 -16.31 12.44
N ILE A 277 6.11 -15.54 12.24
CA ILE A 277 5.25 -15.62 11.06
C ILE A 277 4.91 -14.22 10.54
N SER A 278 4.56 -14.15 9.26
CA SER A 278 3.95 -12.98 8.64
C SER A 278 2.47 -13.25 8.39
N VAL A 279 1.62 -12.26 8.63
CA VAL A 279 0.16 -12.36 8.43
C VAL A 279 -0.39 -11.12 7.74
N GLY A 280 -1.48 -11.28 7.00
CA GLY A 280 -2.12 -10.20 6.26
C GLY A 280 -1.33 -9.78 5.03
N ALA A 281 -1.41 -8.50 4.65
CA ALA A 281 -0.87 -8.03 3.37
C ALA A 281 0.65 -8.17 3.24
N CYS A 282 1.42 -8.18 4.33
CA CYS A 282 2.85 -8.49 4.27
C CYS A 282 3.15 -9.97 3.98
N ASN A 283 2.15 -10.84 4.08
CA ASN A 283 2.19 -12.24 3.66
C ASN A 283 1.59 -12.45 2.25
N GLY A 284 1.14 -11.36 1.59
CA GLY A 284 0.52 -11.40 0.28
C GLY A 284 -1.00 -11.61 0.29
N ASP A 285 -1.67 -11.46 1.43
CA ASP A 285 -3.12 -11.44 1.53
C ASP A 285 -3.58 -9.98 1.41
N PHE A 286 -4.00 -9.55 0.21
CA PHE A 286 -4.19 -8.12 -0.07
C PHE A 286 -5.60 -7.62 0.22
N THR A 287 -6.60 -8.48 0.14
CA THR A 287 -7.98 -8.09 0.43
C THR A 287 -8.32 -8.34 1.90
N LEU A 288 -9.18 -7.51 2.47
CA LEU A 288 -9.50 -7.58 3.90
C LEU A 288 -10.23 -8.87 4.26
N ASP A 289 -11.02 -9.44 3.33
CA ASP A 289 -11.65 -10.76 3.49
C ASP A 289 -10.60 -11.88 3.59
N GLU A 290 -9.58 -11.89 2.72
CA GLU A 290 -8.46 -12.84 2.82
C GLU A 290 -7.74 -12.74 4.15
N ILE A 291 -7.45 -11.50 4.59
CA ILE A 291 -6.75 -11.24 5.86
C ILE A 291 -7.55 -11.81 7.03
N ILE A 292 -8.86 -11.53 7.07
CA ILE A 292 -9.73 -11.97 8.16
C ILE A 292 -9.92 -13.49 8.16
N GLN A 293 -10.03 -14.12 6.99
CA GLN A 293 -10.22 -15.57 6.88
C GLN A 293 -8.94 -16.38 7.13
N LYS A 294 -7.78 -15.91 6.64
CA LYS A 294 -6.53 -16.69 6.69
C LYS A 294 -5.74 -16.47 7.98
N THR A 295 -5.74 -15.24 8.51
CA THR A 295 -4.96 -14.90 9.72
C THR A 295 -5.29 -15.79 10.91
N PRO A 296 -6.57 -16.09 11.26
CA PRO A 296 -6.89 -16.95 12.40
C PRO A 296 -6.25 -18.33 12.31
N LYS A 297 -6.32 -18.98 11.15
CA LYS A 297 -5.73 -20.31 10.94
C LYS A 297 -4.22 -20.31 11.11
N SER A 298 -3.55 -19.30 10.56
CA SER A 298 -2.09 -19.13 10.71
C SER A 298 -1.69 -18.92 12.17
N LEU A 299 -2.46 -18.12 12.92
CA LEU A 299 -2.23 -17.88 14.35
C LEU A 299 -2.46 -19.12 15.19
N ASN A 300 -3.51 -19.89 14.94
CA ASN A 300 -3.81 -21.12 15.66
C ASN A 300 -2.64 -22.12 15.58
N ASN A 301 -2.12 -22.32 14.38
CA ASN A 301 -0.96 -23.19 14.16
C ASN A 301 0.30 -22.66 14.82
N PHE A 302 0.61 -21.37 14.65
CA PHE A 302 1.83 -20.79 15.17
C PHE A 302 1.86 -20.67 16.70
N LEU A 303 0.75 -20.30 17.31
CA LEU A 303 0.61 -20.14 18.76
C LEU A 303 0.22 -21.41 19.49
N ASN A 304 -0.09 -22.49 18.78
CA ASN A 304 -0.56 -23.76 19.34
C ASN A 304 -1.87 -23.61 20.13
N ILE A 305 -2.83 -22.87 19.58
CA ILE A 305 -4.13 -22.60 20.21
C ILE A 305 -5.23 -23.36 19.45
N LYS A 306 -6.26 -23.82 20.20
CA LYS A 306 -7.34 -24.62 19.63
C LYS A 306 -8.53 -23.82 19.11
N LYS A 307 -8.69 -22.60 19.60
CA LYS A 307 -9.85 -21.75 19.27
C LYS A 307 -9.46 -20.28 19.24
N ASN A 308 -10.04 -19.57 18.32
CA ASN A 308 -9.77 -18.15 18.05
C ASN A 308 -11.10 -17.45 17.76
N ASP A 309 -11.29 -16.28 18.34
CA ASP A 309 -12.54 -15.48 18.26
C ASP A 309 -12.88 -15.04 16.82
N TYR A 310 -11.93 -15.20 15.90
CA TYR A 310 -12.05 -14.72 14.51
C TYR A 310 -12.34 -15.84 13.50
N GLU A 311 -12.55 -17.09 13.94
CA GLU A 311 -12.75 -18.22 13.01
C GLU A 311 -14.07 -18.14 12.22
N ASN A 312 -15.08 -17.48 12.76
CA ASN A 312 -16.43 -17.42 12.19
C ASN A 312 -16.87 -15.98 11.85
N ILE A 313 -15.92 -15.13 11.46
CA ILE A 313 -16.27 -13.77 11.05
C ILE A 313 -16.79 -13.79 9.62
N GLU A 314 -17.98 -13.25 9.43
CA GLU A 314 -18.54 -13.02 8.10
C GLU A 314 -18.00 -11.73 7.51
N VAL A 315 -17.48 -11.83 6.29
CA VAL A 315 -16.95 -10.68 5.55
C VAL A 315 -17.69 -10.57 4.23
N PHE A 316 -18.22 -9.40 3.97
CA PHE A 316 -18.76 -9.02 2.68
C PHE A 316 -17.81 -8.02 2.03
N SER A 317 -17.26 -8.38 0.86
CA SER A 317 -16.39 -7.50 0.06
C SER A 317 -16.86 -7.51 -1.40
N SER A 318 -16.83 -6.35 -2.05
CA SER A 318 -17.11 -6.20 -3.48
C SER A 318 -15.84 -6.03 -4.31
N GLU A 319 -14.66 -6.20 -3.71
CA GLU A 319 -13.38 -6.07 -4.42
C GLU A 319 -13.19 -7.18 -5.47
N ASN A 320 -12.75 -6.79 -6.65
CA ASN A 320 -12.35 -7.71 -7.71
C ASN A 320 -10.82 -7.89 -7.69
N LYS A 321 -10.37 -9.14 -7.71
CA LYS A 321 -8.94 -9.52 -7.72
C LYS A 321 -8.28 -9.39 -9.08
N SER A 322 -9.03 -9.08 -10.13
CA SER A 322 -8.48 -8.91 -11.48
C SER A 322 -7.43 -7.79 -11.49
N LYS A 323 -6.26 -8.10 -12.01
CA LYS A 323 -5.14 -7.18 -12.17
C LYS A 323 -4.60 -7.27 -13.59
N ARG A 324 -4.03 -6.18 -14.07
CA ARG A 324 -3.22 -6.16 -15.29
C ARG A 324 -1.96 -5.36 -14.99
N ASN A 325 -0.86 -6.05 -14.79
CA ASN A 325 0.40 -5.40 -14.49
C ASN A 325 1.02 -4.87 -15.77
N ILE A 326 1.28 -3.57 -15.79
CA ILE A 326 1.99 -2.88 -16.84
C ILE A 326 3.16 -2.16 -16.18
N TRP A 327 4.38 -2.61 -16.48
CA TRP A 327 5.56 -2.11 -15.78
C TRP A 327 6.11 -0.83 -16.39
N LEU A 328 6.11 -0.73 -17.73
CA LEU A 328 6.59 0.45 -18.42
C LEU A 328 5.91 0.55 -19.78
N LEU A 329 5.19 1.64 -19.99
CA LEU A 329 4.71 2.05 -21.30
C LEU A 329 5.40 3.35 -21.67
N THR A 330 6.26 3.27 -22.67
CA THR A 330 6.81 4.45 -23.28
C THR A 330 5.91 4.92 -24.41
N SER A 331 5.68 6.22 -24.50
CA SER A 331 5.17 6.82 -25.73
C SER A 331 6.15 6.50 -26.86
N ASP A 332 5.70 6.48 -28.13
CA ASP A 332 6.56 6.32 -29.33
C ASP A 332 7.65 7.41 -29.47
N LYS A 333 7.71 8.34 -28.53
CA LYS A 333 8.81 9.28 -28.43
C LYS A 333 10.08 8.53 -28.07
N ILE A 334 11.11 8.75 -28.87
CA ILE A 334 12.45 8.21 -28.69
C ILE A 334 12.83 8.32 -27.21
N LEU A 335 13.08 7.18 -26.57
CA LEU A 335 13.66 7.09 -25.23
C LEU A 335 14.87 8.04 -25.13
N GLY A 336 14.72 9.13 -24.41
CA GLY A 336 15.80 10.12 -24.26
C GLY A 336 15.35 11.56 -24.18
N LYS A 337 14.11 11.89 -24.58
CA LYS A 337 13.56 13.23 -24.45
C LYS A 337 12.70 13.43 -23.20
N THR A 338 12.21 12.34 -22.61
CA THR A 338 11.38 12.33 -21.40
C THR A 338 12.01 11.46 -20.34
N LYS A 339 11.73 11.75 -19.07
CA LYS A 339 12.16 10.96 -17.93
C LYS A 339 10.98 10.13 -17.42
N SER A 340 11.20 8.84 -17.21
CA SER A 340 10.24 7.92 -16.58
C SER A 340 10.92 7.38 -15.33
N PHE A 341 10.66 8.00 -14.18
CA PHE A 341 11.33 7.65 -12.94
C PHE A 341 10.84 6.31 -12.38
N VAL A 342 11.80 5.48 -12.00
CA VAL A 342 11.59 4.20 -11.31
C VAL A 342 11.90 4.37 -9.82
N ASP A 343 12.89 5.17 -9.49
CA ASP A 343 13.27 5.52 -8.12
C ASP A 343 13.44 7.05 -8.03
N TYR A 344 12.52 7.68 -7.30
CA TYR A 344 12.52 9.14 -7.11
C TYR A 344 13.61 9.59 -6.13
N GLN A 345 14.02 8.74 -5.20
CA GLN A 345 15.01 9.10 -4.18
C GLN A 345 16.41 9.20 -4.76
N ASN A 346 16.73 8.31 -5.70
CA ASN A 346 18.05 8.26 -6.34
C ASN A 346 18.01 8.77 -7.80
N ASP A 347 16.95 9.41 -8.23
CA ASP A 347 16.74 9.91 -9.60
C ASP A 347 16.96 8.86 -10.70
N ALA A 348 16.75 7.57 -10.37
CA ALA A 348 16.95 6.50 -11.34
C ALA A 348 15.72 6.35 -12.25
N THR A 349 15.97 6.38 -13.55
CA THR A 349 14.95 6.29 -14.60
C THR A 349 14.96 4.92 -15.29
N ALA A 350 13.89 4.61 -16.02
CA ALA A 350 13.84 3.44 -16.89
C ALA A 350 14.96 3.44 -17.94
N LYS A 351 15.44 4.61 -18.37
CA LYS A 351 16.57 4.76 -19.29
C LYS A 351 17.87 4.27 -18.66
N ASP A 352 18.10 4.57 -17.38
CA ASP A 352 19.31 4.14 -16.67
C ASP A 352 19.35 2.62 -16.51
N ILE A 353 18.19 2.00 -16.21
CA ILE A 353 18.08 0.54 -16.17
C ILE A 353 18.35 -0.09 -17.54
N LYS A 354 17.78 0.48 -18.62
CA LYS A 354 18.07 0.01 -19.99
C LYS A 354 19.53 0.21 -20.38
N LEU A 355 20.16 1.29 -19.94
CA LEU A 355 21.59 1.51 -20.13
C LEU A 355 22.42 0.45 -19.42
N ALA A 356 22.13 0.14 -18.16
CA ALA A 356 22.80 -0.92 -17.41
C ALA A 356 22.72 -2.27 -18.14
N LEU A 357 21.54 -2.63 -18.66
CA LEU A 357 21.36 -3.86 -19.45
C LEU A 357 22.17 -3.86 -20.73
N ARG A 358 22.24 -2.71 -21.44
CA ARG A 358 23.06 -2.55 -22.66
C ARG A 358 24.55 -2.69 -22.36
N GLU A 359 25.02 -2.19 -21.23
CA GLU A 359 26.41 -2.34 -20.77
C GLU A 359 26.73 -3.76 -20.23
N GLY A 360 25.76 -4.70 -20.32
CA GLY A 360 25.97 -6.11 -20.01
C GLY A 360 25.64 -6.54 -18.60
N PHE A 361 25.14 -5.66 -17.74
CA PHE A 361 24.70 -6.03 -16.39
C PHE A 361 23.39 -6.80 -16.46
N ARG A 362 23.40 -8.09 -16.07
CA ARG A 362 22.22 -8.95 -16.11
C ARG A 362 21.67 -9.31 -14.73
N SER A 363 22.54 -9.36 -13.72
CA SER A 363 22.11 -9.56 -12.33
C SER A 363 21.45 -8.30 -11.80
N ILE A 364 20.30 -8.45 -11.15
CA ILE A 364 19.59 -7.34 -10.52
C ILE A 364 20.46 -6.59 -9.51
N GLU A 365 21.32 -7.27 -8.78
CA GLU A 365 22.27 -6.67 -7.84
C GLU A 365 23.29 -5.76 -8.53
N HIS A 366 23.76 -6.14 -9.71
CA HIS A 366 24.65 -5.30 -10.50
C HIS A 366 23.91 -4.11 -11.12
N VAL A 367 22.71 -4.34 -11.67
CA VAL A 367 21.86 -3.26 -12.19
C VAL A 367 21.54 -2.26 -11.08
N LYS A 368 21.17 -2.74 -9.88
CA LYS A 368 20.92 -1.91 -8.70
C LYS A 368 22.12 -1.01 -8.37
N ARG A 369 23.32 -1.59 -8.28
CA ARG A 369 24.55 -0.83 -7.95
C ARG A 369 24.95 0.14 -9.04
N TYR A 370 24.81 -0.22 -10.31
CA TYR A 370 25.12 0.62 -11.44
C TYR A 370 24.20 1.84 -11.53
N THR A 371 22.91 1.67 -11.28
CA THR A 371 21.88 2.71 -11.38
C THR A 371 21.57 3.40 -10.04
N THR A 372 22.13 2.92 -8.93
CA THR A 372 21.77 3.32 -7.55
C THR A 372 20.31 3.05 -7.17
N THR A 373 19.52 2.37 -7.97
CA THR A 373 18.09 2.08 -7.72
C THR A 373 17.91 1.34 -6.40
N GLY A 374 17.05 1.85 -5.52
CA GLY A 374 16.71 1.22 -4.24
C GLY A 374 17.89 1.16 -3.25
N MET A 375 18.84 2.07 -3.34
CA MET A 375 19.99 2.15 -2.42
C MET A 375 19.81 3.18 -1.30
N GLY A 376 18.69 3.86 -1.26
CA GLY A 376 18.35 4.85 -0.25
C GLY A 376 17.77 4.26 1.03
#